data_0fd8605378bd106e56917aae7b857bc1
#
_entry.id   0fd8605378bd106e56917aae7b857bc1
#
_cell.length_a   1.000
_cell.length_b   1.000
_cell.length_c   1.000
_cell.angle_alpha   90.00
_cell.angle_beta   90.00
_cell.angle_gamma   90.00
#
_symmetry.space_group_name_H-M   'P 1'
#
loop_
_entity.id
_entity.type
_entity.pdbx_description
1 polymer ?
#
loop_
_entity_poly.entity_id
_entity_poly.type
_entity_poly.pdbx_seq_one_letter_code
_entity_poly.pdbx_strand_id
1 'polypeptide(L)'
;LPALLPLALSWVAFFQVDRAAYQARARNGCPAPGHPPALGAYLSLHARHYFGVMLLPILGLLAVQDALALWLPGLLASPWSVVVYILPIGLVVVFFPSLLRCLWRTHVLPPGPLRERLASASGRAGFAVREILVWDTGGMVVNAAVSGWLPGKRYVFLTDGLIASLTAEEIEAVFGHELGHIHHRHLVLRGLVMLAP
;
A
#
# COMPACT_ATOMS: atom_id res chain seq x y z
N LEU A 1 -0.05 22.54 -12.58
CA LEU A 1 0.00 21.61 -13.73
C LEU A 1 1.42 21.39 -14.29
N PRO A 2 2.29 22.41 -14.55
CA PRO A 2 3.62 22.16 -15.12
C PRO A 2 4.54 21.32 -14.23
N ALA A 3 4.38 21.36 -12.91
CA ALA A 3 5.19 20.57 -11.98
C ALA A 3 4.94 19.06 -12.05
N LEU A 4 3.80 18.62 -12.59
CA LEU A 4 3.46 17.20 -12.75
C LEU A 4 4.01 16.61 -14.06
N LEU A 5 4.41 17.45 -15.01
CA LEU A 5 4.94 17.01 -16.31
C LEU A 5 6.24 16.20 -16.16
N PRO A 6 7.25 16.62 -15.37
CA PRO A 6 8.46 15.83 -15.14
C PRO A 6 8.16 14.46 -14.52
N LEU A 7 7.20 14.40 -13.60
CA LEU A 7 6.78 13.15 -12.98
C LEU A 7 6.14 12.20 -14.01
N ALA A 8 5.23 12.70 -14.84
CA ALA A 8 4.61 11.89 -15.89
C ALA A 8 5.63 11.41 -16.93
N LEU A 9 6.58 12.27 -17.31
CA LEU A 9 7.66 11.90 -18.22
C LEU A 9 8.59 10.84 -17.62
N SER A 10 8.89 10.93 -16.33
CA SER A 10 9.67 9.91 -15.63
C SER A 10 8.98 8.54 -15.65
N TRP A 11 7.66 8.50 -15.45
CA TRP A 11 6.92 7.23 -15.53
C TRP A 11 6.95 6.63 -16.95
N VAL A 12 6.89 7.46 -17.99
CA VAL A 12 7.04 6.97 -19.37
C VAL A 12 8.44 6.42 -19.60
N ALA A 13 9.47 7.08 -19.10
CA ALA A 13 10.85 6.59 -19.21
C ALA A 13 11.03 5.26 -18.47
N PHE A 14 10.58 5.16 -17.22
CA PHE A 14 10.62 3.91 -16.45
C PHE A 14 9.83 2.79 -17.12
N PHE A 15 8.67 3.10 -17.70
CA PHE A 15 7.91 2.12 -18.48
C PHE A 15 8.73 1.51 -19.61
N GLN A 16 9.54 2.30 -20.34
CA GLN A 16 10.37 1.78 -21.41
C GLN A 16 11.45 0.82 -20.88
N VAL A 17 12.04 1.14 -19.72
CA VAL A 17 13.03 0.29 -19.05
C VAL A 17 12.40 -1.03 -18.59
N ASP A 18 11.25 -0.96 -17.91
CA ASP A 18 10.55 -2.15 -17.40
C ASP A 18 10.07 -3.05 -18.55
N ARG A 19 9.58 -2.45 -19.62
CA ARG A 19 9.18 -3.18 -20.83
C ARG A 19 10.38 -3.88 -21.48
N ALA A 20 11.52 -3.20 -21.57
CA ALA A 20 12.75 -3.79 -22.11
C ALA A 20 13.25 -4.94 -21.23
N ALA A 21 13.24 -4.77 -19.91
CA ALA A 21 13.60 -5.82 -18.95
C ALA A 21 12.67 -7.04 -19.06
N TYR A 22 11.36 -6.82 -19.19
CA TYR A 22 10.39 -7.89 -19.41
C TYR A 22 10.71 -8.67 -20.70
N GLN A 23 10.97 -7.98 -21.79
CA GLN A 23 11.31 -8.61 -23.07
C GLN A 23 12.62 -9.38 -23.01
N ALA A 24 13.63 -8.85 -22.29
CA ALA A 24 14.91 -9.53 -22.10
C ALA A 24 14.74 -10.83 -21.31
N ARG A 25 13.93 -10.83 -20.25
CA ARG A 25 13.59 -12.04 -19.47
C ARG A 25 12.90 -13.08 -20.35
N ALA A 26 11.89 -12.67 -21.12
CA ALA A 26 11.17 -13.57 -22.03
C ALA A 26 12.11 -14.19 -23.09
N ARG A 27 13.05 -13.43 -23.64
CA ARG A 27 14.06 -13.95 -24.60
C ARG A 27 15.01 -14.95 -23.97
N ASN A 28 15.37 -14.78 -22.71
CA ASN A 28 16.30 -15.64 -21.99
C ASN A 28 15.61 -16.87 -21.36
N GLY A 29 14.33 -17.11 -21.66
CA GLY A 29 13.57 -18.24 -21.12
C GLY A 29 13.26 -18.15 -19.63
N CYS A 30 13.48 -16.97 -19.01
CA CYS A 30 13.11 -16.75 -17.62
C CYS A 30 11.62 -16.51 -17.50
N PRO A 31 10.94 -17.09 -16.49
CA PRO A 31 9.53 -16.80 -16.25
C PRO A 31 9.31 -15.31 -16.05
N ALA A 32 8.53 -14.71 -16.93
CA ALA A 32 8.09 -13.33 -16.80
C ALA A 32 6.66 -13.33 -16.27
N PRO A 33 6.39 -12.73 -15.11
CA PRO A 33 5.06 -12.70 -14.53
C PRO A 33 4.10 -11.89 -15.42
N GLY A 34 2.94 -12.48 -15.76
CA GLY A 34 1.86 -11.79 -16.46
C GLY A 34 2.12 -11.49 -17.95
N HIS A 35 1.43 -10.47 -18.43
CA HIS A 35 1.58 -9.96 -19.79
C HIS A 35 2.53 -8.76 -19.84
N PRO A 36 3.12 -8.45 -21.01
CA PRO A 36 3.92 -7.24 -21.14
C PRO A 36 3.04 -6.02 -20.76
N PRO A 37 3.55 -5.14 -19.90
CA PRO A 37 2.76 -4.02 -19.41
C PRO A 37 2.30 -3.12 -20.56
N ALA A 38 1.01 -2.75 -20.58
CA ALA A 38 0.50 -1.71 -21.44
C ALA A 38 0.76 -0.34 -20.77
N LEU A 39 1.16 0.66 -21.56
CA LEU A 39 1.46 2.01 -21.03
C LEU A 39 0.33 2.58 -20.18
N GLY A 40 -0.92 2.46 -20.64
CA GLY A 40 -2.08 2.96 -19.90
C GLY A 40 -2.28 2.27 -18.55
N ALA A 41 -2.06 0.97 -18.45
CA ALA A 41 -2.12 0.22 -17.20
C ALA A 41 -1.01 0.64 -16.25
N TYR A 42 0.21 0.81 -16.77
CA TYR A 42 1.37 1.27 -16.02
C TYR A 42 1.15 2.67 -15.43
N LEU A 43 0.74 3.63 -16.25
CA LEU A 43 0.45 4.99 -15.79
C LEU A 43 -0.71 5.03 -14.79
N SER A 44 -1.76 4.23 -15.01
CA SER A 44 -2.89 4.11 -14.08
C SER A 44 -2.48 3.56 -12.72
N LEU A 45 -1.60 2.55 -12.68
CA LEU A 45 -1.05 1.98 -11.45
C LEU A 45 -0.28 3.05 -10.66
N HIS A 46 0.64 3.75 -11.32
CA HIS A 46 1.45 4.80 -10.71
C HIS A 46 0.61 6.00 -10.25
N ALA A 47 -0.34 6.44 -11.09
CA ALA A 47 -1.23 7.53 -10.73
C ALA A 47 -2.09 7.20 -9.49
N ARG A 48 -2.65 6.02 -9.40
CA ARG A 48 -3.41 5.58 -8.21
C ARG A 48 -2.53 5.51 -6.96
N HIS A 49 -1.31 5.03 -7.11
CA HIS A 49 -0.38 4.93 -5.99
C HIS A 49 0.07 6.32 -5.52
N TYR A 50 0.60 7.15 -6.42
CA TYR A 50 1.14 8.45 -6.03
C TYR A 50 0.05 9.49 -5.71
N PHE A 51 -0.97 9.62 -6.53
CA PHE A 51 -2.02 10.60 -6.29
C PHE A 51 -3.09 10.10 -5.33
N GLY A 52 -3.52 8.85 -5.46
CA GLY A 52 -4.55 8.29 -4.60
C GLY A 52 -4.04 8.02 -3.18
N VAL A 53 -2.93 7.28 -3.05
CA VAL A 53 -2.46 6.83 -1.74
C VAL A 53 -1.68 7.91 -1.00
N MET A 54 -0.85 8.70 -1.70
CA MET A 54 -0.01 9.70 -1.05
C MET A 54 -0.66 11.10 -1.03
N LEU A 55 -1.08 11.60 -2.19
CA LEU A 55 -1.53 12.99 -2.30
C LEU A 55 -2.95 13.21 -1.76
N LEU A 56 -3.87 12.28 -2.00
CA LEU A 56 -5.27 12.44 -1.58
C LEU A 56 -5.45 12.60 -0.06
N PRO A 57 -4.81 11.78 0.81
CA PRO A 57 -4.90 12.00 2.25
C PRO A 57 -4.32 13.34 2.70
N ILE A 58 -3.20 13.76 2.11
CA ILE A 58 -2.56 15.05 2.44
C ILE A 58 -3.48 16.20 2.07
N LEU A 59 -4.01 16.21 0.85
CA LEU A 59 -4.95 17.26 0.41
C LEU A 59 -6.23 17.24 1.23
N GLY A 60 -6.73 16.06 1.60
CA GLY A 60 -7.88 15.90 2.48
C GLY A 60 -7.64 16.52 3.86
N LEU A 61 -6.47 16.28 4.46
CA LEU A 61 -6.09 16.87 5.74
C LEU A 61 -5.98 18.41 5.65
N LEU A 62 -5.34 18.91 4.60
CA LEU A 62 -5.23 20.37 4.37
C LEU A 62 -6.62 20.99 4.18
N ALA A 63 -7.48 20.39 3.37
CA ALA A 63 -8.84 20.89 3.16
C ALA A 63 -9.67 20.91 4.46
N VAL A 64 -9.52 19.89 5.32
CA VAL A 64 -10.18 19.86 6.64
C VAL A 64 -9.65 20.99 7.52
N GLN A 65 -8.33 21.23 7.54
CA GLN A 65 -7.74 22.31 8.32
C GLN A 65 -8.20 23.69 7.84
N ASP A 66 -8.22 23.92 6.53
CA ASP A 66 -8.70 25.17 5.94
C ASP A 66 -10.20 25.40 6.24
N ALA A 67 -11.01 24.34 6.12
CA ALA A 67 -12.44 24.43 6.47
C ALA A 67 -12.66 24.76 7.95
N LEU A 68 -11.90 24.17 8.85
CA LEU A 68 -11.95 24.48 10.28
C LEU A 68 -11.51 25.92 10.57
N ALA A 69 -10.47 26.40 9.90
CA ALA A 69 -9.99 27.77 10.05
C ALA A 69 -11.03 28.80 9.58
N LEU A 70 -11.76 28.49 8.51
CA LEU A 70 -12.77 29.40 7.96
C LEU A 70 -14.07 29.38 8.76
N TRP A 71 -14.54 28.21 9.19
CA TRP A 71 -15.88 28.07 9.77
C TRP A 71 -15.90 27.99 11.29
N LEU A 72 -14.80 27.57 11.92
CA LEU A 72 -14.71 27.35 13.37
C LEU A 72 -13.41 27.94 13.96
N PRO A 73 -13.07 29.23 13.69
CA PRO A 73 -11.81 29.82 14.16
C PRO A 73 -11.67 29.83 15.68
N GLY A 74 -12.78 29.95 16.41
CA GLY A 74 -12.80 29.89 17.88
C GLY A 74 -12.37 28.53 18.43
N LEU A 75 -12.62 27.44 17.71
CA LEU A 75 -12.19 26.09 18.09
C LEU A 75 -10.66 25.96 17.99
N LEU A 76 -10.06 26.55 16.94
CA LEU A 76 -8.62 26.55 16.76
C LEU A 76 -7.88 27.44 17.77
N ALA A 77 -8.54 28.49 18.27
CA ALA A 77 -8.01 29.35 19.32
C ALA A 77 -8.22 28.79 20.75
N SER A 78 -8.95 27.67 20.87
CA SER A 78 -9.27 27.04 22.14
C SER A 78 -8.16 26.09 22.61
N PRO A 79 -8.16 25.67 23.90
CA PRO A 79 -7.25 24.63 24.40
C PRO A 79 -7.40 23.27 23.68
N TRP A 80 -8.52 23.07 22.96
CA TRP A 80 -8.80 21.86 22.18
C TRP A 80 -8.11 21.83 20.80
N SER A 81 -7.41 22.89 20.41
CA SER A 81 -6.74 22.99 19.10
C SER A 81 -5.86 21.80 18.79
N VAL A 82 -5.11 21.28 19.78
CA VAL A 82 -4.25 20.10 19.62
C VAL A 82 -5.08 18.87 19.21
N VAL A 83 -6.24 18.63 19.82
CA VAL A 83 -7.12 17.51 19.46
C VAL A 83 -7.67 17.71 18.05
N VAL A 84 -8.03 18.93 17.69
CA VAL A 84 -8.55 19.27 16.36
C VAL A 84 -7.52 18.96 15.25
N TYR A 85 -6.25 19.21 15.50
CA TYR A 85 -5.20 18.88 14.53
C TYR A 85 -4.85 17.38 14.49
N ILE A 86 -4.81 16.70 15.66
CA ILE A 86 -4.39 15.30 15.74
C ILE A 86 -5.49 14.33 15.31
N LEU A 87 -6.75 14.64 15.59
CA LEU A 87 -7.87 13.74 15.31
C LEU A 87 -7.99 13.37 13.81
N PRO A 88 -7.97 14.31 12.85
CA PRO A 88 -8.00 13.97 11.43
C PRO A 88 -6.82 13.09 10.99
N ILE A 89 -5.64 13.36 11.51
CA ILE A 89 -4.45 12.54 11.24
C ILE A 89 -4.67 11.11 11.76
N GLY A 90 -5.14 10.97 12.99
CA GLY A 90 -5.47 9.66 13.58
C GLY A 90 -6.52 8.90 12.77
N LEU A 91 -7.54 9.59 12.28
CA LEU A 91 -8.55 9.00 11.40
C LEU A 91 -7.93 8.50 10.09
N VAL A 92 -7.09 9.30 9.44
CA VAL A 92 -6.38 8.88 8.24
C VAL A 92 -5.56 7.61 8.51
N VAL A 93 -4.78 7.58 9.59
CA VAL A 93 -3.95 6.41 9.97
C VAL A 93 -4.81 5.16 10.21
N VAL A 94 -5.92 5.29 10.92
CA VAL A 94 -6.82 4.16 11.24
C VAL A 94 -7.52 3.63 9.99
N PHE A 95 -7.94 4.52 9.08
CA PHE A 95 -8.67 4.14 7.87
C PHE A 95 -7.76 3.92 6.65
N PHE A 96 -6.45 4.17 6.77
CA PHE A 96 -5.49 4.01 5.68
C PHE A 96 -5.54 2.63 5.00
N PRO A 97 -5.65 1.49 5.72
CA PRO A 97 -5.77 0.18 5.08
C PRO A 97 -7.04 0.04 4.22
N SER A 98 -8.14 0.66 4.66
CA SER A 98 -9.38 0.67 3.89
C SER A 98 -9.28 1.57 2.66
N LEU A 99 -8.53 2.67 2.76
CA LEU A 99 -8.20 3.53 1.64
C LEU A 99 -7.38 2.80 0.59
N LEU A 100 -6.34 2.06 1.01
CA LEU A 100 -5.54 1.22 0.11
C LEU A 100 -6.42 0.21 -0.64
N ARG A 101 -7.31 -0.48 0.07
CA ARG A 101 -8.25 -1.41 -0.52
C ARG A 101 -9.16 -0.76 -1.58
N CYS A 102 -9.57 0.49 -1.37
CA CYS A 102 -10.43 1.23 -2.29
C CYS A 102 -9.67 1.72 -3.53
N LEU A 103 -8.45 2.25 -3.32
CA LEU A 103 -7.65 2.87 -4.38
C LEU A 103 -6.91 1.86 -5.24
N TRP A 104 -6.41 0.79 -4.65
CA TRP A 104 -5.78 -0.29 -5.36
C TRP A 104 -6.86 -1.21 -5.95
N ARG A 105 -6.60 -1.77 -7.10
CA ARG A 105 -7.45 -2.83 -7.67
C ARG A 105 -7.20 -4.11 -6.89
N THR A 106 -8.02 -4.36 -5.87
CA THR A 106 -7.87 -5.53 -5.02
C THR A 106 -9.10 -6.41 -5.07
N HIS A 107 -8.88 -7.71 -5.00
CA HIS A 107 -9.92 -8.69 -4.77
C HIS A 107 -9.50 -9.64 -3.64
N VAL A 108 -10.45 -10.32 -3.03
CA VAL A 108 -10.16 -11.27 -1.94
C VAL A 108 -9.44 -12.49 -2.52
N LEU A 109 -8.35 -12.92 -1.86
CA LEU A 109 -7.66 -14.15 -2.24
C LEU A 109 -8.66 -15.32 -2.22
N PRO A 110 -8.86 -16.05 -3.33
CA PRO A 110 -9.80 -17.16 -3.39
C PRO A 110 -9.52 -18.23 -2.33
N PRO A 111 -10.55 -18.97 -1.88
CA PRO A 111 -10.33 -20.15 -1.05
C PRO A 111 -9.40 -21.15 -1.74
N GLY A 112 -8.46 -21.73 -0.99
CA GLY A 112 -7.50 -22.67 -1.52
C GLY A 112 -6.27 -22.83 -0.64
N PRO A 113 -5.33 -23.71 -1.03
CA PRO A 113 -4.19 -24.09 -0.20
C PRO A 113 -3.32 -22.91 0.25
N LEU A 114 -3.10 -21.93 -0.63
CA LEU A 114 -2.32 -20.75 -0.29
C LEU A 114 -3.02 -19.93 0.80
N ARG A 115 -4.33 -19.67 0.66
CA ARG A 115 -5.08 -18.90 1.66
C ARG A 115 -5.11 -19.59 3.02
N GLU A 116 -5.32 -20.91 3.04
CA GLU A 116 -5.32 -21.70 4.28
C GLU A 116 -3.95 -21.68 4.97
N ARG A 117 -2.89 -21.79 4.18
CA ARG A 117 -1.51 -21.72 4.64
C ARG A 117 -1.20 -20.37 5.31
N LEU A 118 -1.54 -19.28 4.66
CA LEU A 118 -1.32 -17.92 5.19
C LEU A 118 -2.21 -17.64 6.42
N ALA A 119 -3.46 -18.10 6.43
CA ALA A 119 -4.34 -17.99 7.59
C ALA A 119 -3.77 -18.76 8.78
N SER A 120 -3.25 -19.97 8.56
CA SER A 120 -2.59 -20.79 9.57
C SER A 120 -1.33 -20.12 10.11
N ALA A 121 -0.47 -19.57 9.23
CA ALA A 121 0.73 -18.83 9.61
C ALA A 121 0.38 -17.60 10.46
N SER A 122 -0.67 -16.87 10.07
CA SER A 122 -1.21 -15.73 10.83
C SER A 122 -1.67 -16.14 12.23
N GLY A 123 -2.41 -17.25 12.33
CA GLY A 123 -2.87 -17.82 13.60
C GLY A 123 -1.71 -18.22 14.52
N ARG A 124 -0.67 -18.89 13.99
CA ARG A 124 0.54 -19.26 14.75
C ARG A 124 1.28 -18.03 15.27
N ALA A 125 1.29 -16.94 14.52
CA ALA A 125 1.90 -15.69 14.94
C ALA A 125 1.03 -14.86 15.92
N GLY A 126 -0.17 -15.33 16.28
CA GLY A 126 -1.12 -14.58 17.10
C GLY A 126 -1.65 -13.30 16.42
N PHE A 127 -1.66 -13.28 15.10
CA PHE A 127 -1.93 -12.09 14.31
C PHE A 127 -3.29 -12.20 13.60
N ALA A 128 -4.30 -11.46 14.12
CA ALA A 128 -5.62 -11.46 13.52
C ALA A 128 -5.62 -10.60 12.23
N VAL A 129 -5.72 -11.26 11.08
CA VAL A 129 -5.89 -10.64 9.75
C VAL A 129 -7.38 -10.60 9.42
N ARG A 130 -7.87 -9.46 8.94
CA ARG A 130 -9.24 -9.31 8.50
C ARG A 130 -9.47 -10.00 7.15
N GLU A 131 -8.63 -9.68 6.18
CA GLU A 131 -8.70 -10.23 4.83
C GLU A 131 -7.31 -10.31 4.21
N ILE A 132 -7.11 -11.31 3.37
CA ILE A 132 -5.97 -11.45 2.47
C ILE A 132 -6.44 -11.05 1.09
N LEU A 133 -5.84 -10.02 0.54
CA LEU A 133 -6.22 -9.38 -0.72
C LEU A 133 -5.14 -9.61 -1.77
N VAL A 134 -5.55 -9.85 -2.99
CA VAL A 134 -4.68 -9.81 -4.16
C VAL A 134 -4.77 -8.42 -4.78
N TRP A 135 -3.63 -7.79 -4.98
CA TRP A 135 -3.52 -6.51 -5.67
C TRP A 135 -3.15 -6.75 -7.14
N ASP A 136 -4.09 -6.41 -8.02
CA ASP A 136 -3.92 -6.54 -9.46
C ASP A 136 -2.99 -5.46 -9.99
N THR A 137 -1.76 -5.83 -10.25
CA THR A 137 -0.73 -4.96 -10.83
C THR A 137 -0.45 -5.28 -12.31
N GLY A 138 -1.09 -6.33 -12.85
CA GLY A 138 -0.78 -6.86 -14.17
C GLY A 138 0.57 -7.59 -14.22
N GLY A 139 1.02 -8.12 -13.07
CA GLY A 139 2.31 -8.78 -12.92
C GLY A 139 3.51 -7.81 -12.85
N MET A 140 3.26 -6.50 -12.83
CA MET A 140 4.33 -5.49 -12.85
C MET A 140 5.07 -5.35 -11.51
N VAL A 141 4.41 -5.69 -10.42
CA VAL A 141 4.96 -5.56 -9.06
C VAL A 141 5.02 -6.93 -8.40
N VAL A 142 6.16 -7.27 -7.83
CA VAL A 142 6.37 -8.48 -7.02
C VAL A 142 6.60 -8.03 -5.58
N ASN A 143 5.52 -7.96 -4.80
CA ASN A 143 5.58 -7.45 -3.44
C ASN A 143 4.45 -8.02 -2.56
N ALA A 144 4.69 -8.01 -1.25
CA ALA A 144 3.68 -8.22 -0.22
C ALA A 144 3.69 -7.03 0.74
N ALA A 145 2.55 -6.72 1.31
CA ALA A 145 2.44 -5.68 2.33
C ALA A 145 1.37 -6.04 3.36
N VAL A 146 1.63 -5.72 4.61
CA VAL A 146 0.61 -5.81 5.65
C VAL A 146 0.30 -4.41 6.14
N SER A 147 -0.96 -4.06 6.18
CA SER A 147 -1.42 -2.73 6.61
C SER A 147 -2.53 -2.85 7.64
N GLY A 148 -2.46 -2.02 8.68
CA GLY A 148 -3.45 -1.94 9.76
C GLY A 148 -2.84 -2.11 11.14
N TRP A 149 -3.15 -1.15 12.03
CA TRP A 149 -2.66 -1.13 13.41
C TRP A 149 -3.61 -1.86 14.36
N LEU A 150 -4.91 -1.76 14.09
CA LEU A 150 -5.94 -2.28 14.95
C LEU A 150 -6.24 -3.75 14.61
N PRO A 151 -6.35 -4.63 15.61
CA PRO A 151 -6.89 -5.98 15.41
C PRO A 151 -8.25 -5.90 14.69
N GLY A 152 -8.49 -6.78 13.73
CA GLY A 152 -9.72 -6.76 12.94
C GLY A 152 -9.81 -5.71 11.82
N LYS A 153 -8.84 -4.80 11.69
CA LYS A 153 -8.67 -3.87 10.55
C LYS A 153 -7.35 -4.07 9.81
N ARG A 154 -6.74 -5.23 9.95
CA ARG A 154 -5.48 -5.59 9.30
C ARG A 154 -5.74 -6.30 7.98
N TYR A 155 -5.15 -5.80 6.92
CA TYR A 155 -5.21 -6.39 5.59
C TYR A 155 -3.83 -6.83 5.17
N VAL A 156 -3.78 -7.97 4.50
CA VAL A 156 -2.60 -8.44 3.78
C VAL A 156 -2.83 -8.21 2.30
N PHE A 157 -1.89 -7.57 1.64
CA PHE A 157 -1.90 -7.35 0.21
C PHE A 157 -0.78 -8.18 -0.41
N LEU A 158 -1.13 -9.07 -1.33
CA LEU A 158 -0.20 -9.82 -2.15
C LEU A 158 -0.38 -9.36 -3.58
N THR A 159 0.68 -9.04 -4.29
CA THR A 159 0.55 -8.70 -5.71
C THR A 159 0.35 -9.97 -6.54
N ASP A 160 -0.38 -9.83 -7.64
CA ASP A 160 -0.53 -10.88 -8.66
C ASP A 160 0.83 -11.36 -9.18
N GLY A 161 1.79 -10.44 -9.35
CA GLY A 161 3.16 -10.76 -9.73
C GLY A 161 3.89 -11.62 -8.69
N LEU A 162 3.68 -11.39 -7.38
CA LEU A 162 4.24 -12.23 -6.32
C LEU A 162 3.68 -13.66 -6.38
N ILE A 163 2.37 -13.78 -6.50
CA ILE A 163 1.69 -15.08 -6.54
C ILE A 163 2.11 -15.88 -7.79
N ALA A 164 2.35 -15.21 -8.91
CA ALA A 164 2.79 -15.85 -10.14
C ALA A 164 4.27 -16.24 -10.14
N SER A 165 5.11 -15.60 -9.32
CA SER A 165 6.56 -15.76 -9.35
C SER A 165 7.12 -16.68 -8.28
N LEU A 166 6.39 -16.90 -7.18
CA LEU A 166 6.87 -17.63 -6.01
C LEU A 166 5.99 -18.85 -5.70
N THR A 167 6.60 -19.86 -5.10
CA THR A 167 5.89 -20.99 -4.53
C THR A 167 5.10 -20.61 -3.27
N ALA A 168 4.16 -21.44 -2.86
CA ALA A 168 3.36 -21.18 -1.66
C ALA A 168 4.23 -21.09 -0.39
N GLU A 169 5.33 -21.85 -0.33
CA GLU A 169 6.32 -21.83 0.76
C GLU A 169 7.07 -20.50 0.80
N GLU A 170 7.52 -20.02 -0.35
CA GLU A 170 8.22 -18.75 -0.45
C GLU A 170 7.30 -17.57 -0.12
N ILE A 171 6.04 -17.62 -0.57
CA ILE A 171 5.02 -16.61 -0.22
C ILE A 171 4.77 -16.62 1.30
N GLU A 172 4.69 -17.80 1.95
CA GLU A 172 4.55 -17.89 3.40
C GLU A 172 5.75 -17.28 4.12
N ALA A 173 6.96 -17.50 3.62
CA ALA A 173 8.18 -16.91 4.19
C ALA A 173 8.19 -15.37 4.08
N VAL A 174 7.84 -14.82 2.90
CA VAL A 174 7.67 -13.38 2.71
C VAL A 174 6.60 -12.82 3.63
N PHE A 175 5.45 -13.48 3.72
CA PHE A 175 4.36 -13.09 4.61
C PHE A 175 4.80 -13.11 6.09
N GLY A 176 5.52 -14.14 6.52
CA GLY A 176 6.08 -14.24 7.87
C GLY A 176 7.03 -13.09 8.19
N HIS A 177 7.86 -12.68 7.22
CA HIS A 177 8.73 -11.52 7.33
C HIS A 177 7.93 -10.23 7.56
N GLU A 178 6.88 -9.99 6.79
CA GLU A 178 5.99 -8.83 6.93
C GLU A 178 5.27 -8.82 8.30
N LEU A 179 4.82 -9.98 8.77
CA LEU A 179 4.24 -10.11 10.10
C LEU A 179 5.24 -9.76 11.21
N GLY A 180 6.51 -10.14 11.04
CA GLY A 180 7.59 -9.81 11.97
C GLY A 180 7.77 -8.30 12.16
N HIS A 181 7.69 -7.52 11.08
CA HIS A 181 7.76 -6.06 11.16
C HIS A 181 6.67 -5.44 12.02
N ILE A 182 5.49 -6.01 12.03
CA ILE A 182 4.37 -5.51 12.83
C ILE A 182 4.47 -6.00 14.27
N HIS A 183 4.86 -7.26 14.50
CA HIS A 183 5.01 -7.83 15.83
C HIS A 183 6.02 -7.04 16.68
N HIS A 184 7.15 -6.68 16.09
CA HIS A 184 8.22 -5.92 16.77
C HIS A 184 7.96 -4.41 16.82
N ARG A 185 6.77 -3.93 16.45
CA ARG A 185 6.40 -2.49 16.46
C ARG A 185 7.42 -1.58 15.74
N HIS A 186 8.12 -2.10 14.73
CA HIS A 186 9.15 -1.36 14.01
C HIS A 186 8.64 -0.04 13.43
N LEU A 187 7.36 0.04 13.06
CA LEU A 187 6.73 1.27 12.58
C LEU A 187 6.68 2.36 13.68
N VAL A 188 6.36 1.97 14.93
CA VAL A 188 6.36 2.90 16.07
C VAL A 188 7.78 3.33 16.39
N LEU A 189 8.72 2.38 16.38
CA LEU A 189 10.13 2.66 16.66
C LEU A 189 10.73 3.61 15.61
N ARG A 190 10.47 3.37 14.31
CA ARG A 190 10.90 4.27 13.24
C ARG A 190 10.26 5.66 13.36
N GLY A 191 8.98 5.74 13.69
CA GLY A 191 8.30 7.01 13.94
C GLY A 191 8.93 7.77 15.10
N LEU A 192 9.24 7.09 16.21
CA LEU A 192 9.91 7.69 17.36
C LEU A 192 11.33 8.16 17.04
N VAL A 193 12.10 7.38 16.28
CA VAL A 193 13.46 7.75 15.84
C VAL A 193 13.44 8.94 14.90
N MET A 194 12.41 9.08 14.03
CA MET A 194 12.26 10.24 13.15
C MET A 194 11.80 11.50 13.88
N LEU A 195 11.21 11.38 15.07
CA LEU A 195 10.78 12.49 15.92
C LEU A 195 11.81 12.84 16.99
N ALA A 196 12.87 12.04 17.15
CA ALA A 196 13.98 12.36 18.04
C ALA A 196 14.83 13.48 17.42
N PRO A 197 15.09 14.59 18.14
CA PRO A 197 15.89 15.71 17.67
C PRO A 197 17.35 15.33 17.42
#